data_5e93bc9cf37bc6f09a9922305f078ae7
#
_entry.id   5e93bc9cf37bc6f09a9922305f078ae7
#
_cell.length_a   1.000
_cell.length_b   1.000
_cell.length_c   1.000
_cell.angle_alpha   90.00
_cell.angle_beta   90.00
_cell.angle_gamma   90.00
#
_symmetry.space_group_name_H-M   'P 1'
#
loop_
_entity.id
_entity.type
_entity.pdbx_description
1 polymer ?
#
loop_
_entity_poly.entity_id
_entity_poly.type
_entity_poly.pdbx_seq_one_letter_code
_entity_poly.pdbx_strand_id
1 'polypeptide(L)'
;MYKDNVTLKANAKSRIRKRIRKKISGTLERPRAYVFKSNKHIYVQLIDDENGKVLFSASTREKEFGAKTKNTKNMDAAKTVGEMIAKKAKTSKIKTAIFDRGIYPFHGRVKALAEAMRKGGLDF
;
A
#
# COMPACT_ATOMS: atom_id res chain seq x y z
N MET A 1 27.22 -22.06 13.58
CA MET A 1 25.94 -22.35 12.91
C MET A 1 25.74 -21.43 11.73
N TYR A 2 25.40 -21.97 10.63
CA TYR A 2 25.18 -21.22 9.39
C TYR A 2 23.77 -20.64 9.31
N LYS A 3 23.66 -19.35 9.04
CA LYS A 3 22.39 -18.70 8.71
C LYS A 3 22.39 -18.38 7.23
N ASP A 4 21.33 -18.75 6.52
CA ASP A 4 21.25 -18.47 5.11
C ASP A 4 20.93 -16.98 4.84
N ASN A 5 21.18 -16.55 3.61
CA ASN A 5 20.96 -15.17 3.20
C ASN A 5 19.48 -14.78 3.23
N VAL A 6 18.56 -15.73 3.06
CA VAL A 6 17.12 -15.47 3.08
C VAL A 6 16.67 -15.04 4.47
N THR A 7 17.12 -15.76 5.52
CA THR A 7 16.81 -15.42 6.91
C THR A 7 17.37 -14.06 7.29
N LEU A 8 18.62 -13.76 6.91
CA LEU A 8 19.25 -12.46 7.18
C LEU A 8 18.52 -11.31 6.50
N LYS A 9 18.11 -11.47 5.25
CA LYS A 9 17.33 -10.48 4.51
C LYS A 9 15.95 -10.26 5.14
N ALA A 10 15.26 -11.32 5.56
CA ALA A 10 13.97 -11.23 6.23
C ALA A 10 14.06 -10.47 7.55
N ASN A 11 15.11 -10.71 8.34
CA ASN A 11 15.36 -10.00 9.60
C ASN A 11 15.64 -8.52 9.37
N ALA A 12 16.44 -8.17 8.34
CA ALA A 12 16.72 -6.79 7.99
C ALA A 12 15.45 -6.05 7.56
N LYS A 13 14.61 -6.66 6.74
CA LYS A 13 13.32 -6.09 6.32
C LYS A 13 12.39 -5.86 7.50
N SER A 14 12.31 -6.81 8.43
CA SER A 14 11.51 -6.69 9.64
C SER A 14 11.95 -5.50 10.50
N ARG A 15 13.25 -5.29 10.67
CA ARG A 15 13.81 -4.16 11.43
C ARG A 15 13.45 -2.83 10.78
N ILE A 16 13.53 -2.73 9.46
CA ILE A 16 13.18 -1.52 8.72
C ILE A 16 11.70 -1.20 8.90
N ARG A 17 10.82 -2.19 8.78
CA ARG A 17 9.37 -2.02 8.99
C ARG A 17 9.05 -1.54 10.39
N LYS A 18 9.68 -2.12 11.41
CA LYS A 18 9.49 -1.69 12.81
C LYS A 18 9.94 -0.25 13.03
N ARG A 19 11.06 0.14 12.43
CA ARG A 19 11.59 1.50 12.52
C ARG A 19 10.61 2.52 11.91
N ILE A 20 10.05 2.21 10.75
CA ILE A 20 9.07 3.05 10.06
C ILE A 20 7.81 3.15 10.91
N ARG A 21 7.30 2.05 11.45
CA ARG A 21 6.07 2.01 12.24
C ARG A 21 6.17 2.75 13.56
N LYS A 22 7.37 2.95 14.10
CA LYS A 22 7.56 3.81 15.28
C LYS A 22 7.27 5.28 14.98
N LYS A 23 7.47 5.70 13.74
CA LYS A 23 7.29 7.08 13.29
C LYS A 23 5.91 7.33 12.67
N ILE A 24 5.26 6.28 12.20
CA ILE A 24 4.01 6.36 11.45
C ILE A 24 2.95 5.51 12.14
N SER A 25 1.84 6.15 12.52
CA SER A 25 0.69 5.47 13.09
C SER A 25 -0.59 6.01 12.47
N GLY A 26 -1.39 5.13 11.88
CA GLY A 26 -2.65 5.49 11.24
C GLY A 26 -3.80 5.57 12.24
N THR A 27 -4.76 6.44 11.95
CA THR A 27 -5.99 6.59 12.72
C THR A 27 -7.19 6.40 11.80
N LEU A 28 -8.41 6.39 12.36
CA LEU A 28 -9.63 6.31 11.56
C LEU A 28 -9.76 7.50 10.59
N GLU A 29 -9.39 8.69 11.05
CA GLU A 29 -9.46 9.91 10.24
C GLU A 29 -8.31 10.03 9.24
N ARG A 30 -7.14 9.55 9.61
CA ARG A 30 -5.94 9.58 8.80
C ARG A 30 -5.26 8.21 8.81
N PRO A 31 -5.82 7.23 8.08
CA PRO A 31 -5.29 5.87 8.11
C PRO A 31 -3.91 5.77 7.47
N ARG A 32 -3.17 4.76 7.87
CA ARG A 32 -1.88 4.44 7.27
C ARG A 32 -2.11 3.65 5.98
N ALA A 33 -1.70 4.22 4.86
CA ALA A 33 -1.78 3.56 3.56
C ALA A 33 -0.54 2.69 3.38
N TYR A 34 -0.66 1.42 3.71
CA TYR A 34 0.43 0.44 3.62
C TYR A 34 0.45 -0.21 2.25
N VAL A 35 1.58 -0.09 1.55
CA VAL A 35 1.80 -0.67 0.23
C VAL A 35 2.74 -1.86 0.33
N PHE A 36 2.39 -2.96 -0.29
CA PHE A 36 3.29 -4.10 -0.46
C PHE A 36 3.09 -4.73 -1.83
N LYS A 37 4.12 -5.39 -2.31
CA LYS A 37 4.11 -5.96 -3.66
C LYS A 37 4.81 -7.31 -3.71
N SER A 38 4.38 -8.15 -4.65
CA SER A 38 5.07 -9.36 -5.08
C SER A 38 5.49 -9.21 -6.54
N ASN A 39 6.09 -10.25 -7.11
CA ASN A 39 6.47 -10.24 -8.53
C ASN A 39 5.28 -10.00 -9.46
N LYS A 40 4.09 -10.52 -9.11
CA LYS A 40 2.91 -10.52 -9.97
C LYS A 40 1.85 -9.50 -9.57
N HIS A 41 1.82 -9.06 -8.32
CA HIS A 41 0.73 -8.26 -7.78
C HIS A 41 1.21 -7.11 -6.93
N ILE A 42 0.38 -6.09 -6.82
CA ILE A 42 0.58 -4.97 -5.90
C ILE A 42 -0.68 -4.81 -5.05
N TYR A 43 -0.47 -4.44 -3.78
CA TYR A 43 -1.52 -4.34 -2.76
C TYR A 43 -1.40 -3.03 -2.01
N VAL A 44 -2.53 -2.46 -1.62
CA VAL A 44 -2.58 -1.33 -0.69
C VAL A 44 -3.68 -1.55 0.34
N GLN A 45 -3.40 -1.19 1.59
CA GLN A 45 -4.36 -1.27 2.69
C GLN A 45 -4.38 0.07 3.42
N LEU A 46 -5.59 0.54 3.77
CA LEU A 46 -5.76 1.67 4.67
C LEU A 46 -6.01 1.10 6.08
N ILE A 47 -5.10 1.39 6.99
CA ILE A 47 -5.05 0.75 8.31
C ILE A 47 -5.26 1.78 9.41
N ASP A 48 -6.17 1.47 10.34
CA ASP A 48 -6.35 2.18 11.60
C ASP A 48 -5.54 1.45 12.68
N ASP A 49 -4.36 1.96 13.00
CA ASP A 49 -3.46 1.34 13.97
C ASP A 49 -3.97 1.47 15.41
N GLU A 50 -4.77 2.50 15.71
CA GLU A 50 -5.33 2.68 17.04
C GLU A 50 -6.28 1.55 17.43
N ASN A 51 -7.08 1.08 16.46
CA ASN A 51 -8.07 0.02 16.70
C ASN A 51 -7.63 -1.33 16.09
N GLY A 52 -6.45 -1.38 15.46
CA GLY A 52 -5.93 -2.60 14.86
C GLY A 52 -6.78 -3.13 13.72
N LYS A 53 -7.37 -2.24 12.92
CA LYS A 53 -8.28 -2.62 11.83
C LYS A 53 -7.76 -2.19 10.47
N VAL A 54 -7.94 -3.07 9.47
CA VAL A 54 -7.81 -2.70 8.06
C VAL A 54 -9.15 -2.17 7.60
N LEU A 55 -9.21 -0.88 7.28
CA LEU A 55 -10.44 -0.21 6.87
C LEU A 55 -10.84 -0.58 5.45
N PHE A 56 -9.89 -0.50 4.53
CA PHE A 56 -10.08 -0.83 3.13
C PHE A 56 -8.81 -1.44 2.55
N SER A 57 -8.99 -2.24 1.52
CA SER A 57 -7.87 -2.79 0.75
C SER A 57 -8.19 -2.77 -0.73
N ALA A 58 -7.15 -2.72 -1.55
CA ALA A 58 -7.25 -2.87 -2.99
C ALA A 58 -6.02 -3.61 -3.50
N SER A 59 -6.19 -4.40 -4.54
CA SER A 59 -5.08 -5.14 -5.12
C SER A 59 -5.36 -5.52 -6.57
N THR A 60 -4.31 -5.92 -7.28
CA THR A 60 -4.42 -6.44 -8.64
C THR A 60 -5.09 -7.82 -8.69
N ARG A 61 -5.31 -8.44 -7.53
CA ARG A 61 -6.00 -9.74 -7.44
C ARG A 61 -7.51 -9.63 -7.33
N GLU A 62 -8.05 -8.44 -7.11
CA GLU A 62 -9.50 -8.24 -6.98
C GLU A 62 -10.20 -8.39 -8.33
N LYS A 63 -11.44 -8.86 -8.29
CA LYS A 63 -12.29 -9.01 -9.49
C LYS A 63 -12.51 -7.68 -10.20
N GLU A 64 -12.69 -6.62 -9.44
CA GLU A 64 -12.86 -5.27 -9.98
C GLU A 64 -11.66 -4.85 -10.82
N PHE A 65 -10.45 -5.18 -10.38
CA PHE A 65 -9.24 -4.94 -11.15
C PHE A 65 -9.24 -5.73 -12.46
N GLY A 66 -9.57 -7.00 -12.41
CA GLY A 66 -9.59 -7.88 -13.58
C GLY A 66 -10.55 -7.44 -14.68
N ALA A 67 -11.60 -6.68 -14.33
CA ALA A 67 -12.54 -6.12 -15.30
C ALA A 67 -11.94 -4.92 -16.05
N LYS A 68 -10.96 -4.24 -15.48
CA LYS A 68 -10.34 -3.03 -16.04
C LYS A 68 -9.07 -3.29 -16.84
N THR A 69 -8.27 -4.27 -16.43
CA THR A 69 -6.99 -4.57 -17.09
C THR A 69 -6.59 -6.02 -16.82
N LYS A 70 -5.86 -6.59 -17.78
CA LYS A 70 -5.34 -7.97 -17.68
C LYS A 70 -3.91 -8.02 -17.13
N ASN A 71 -3.17 -6.92 -17.20
CA ASN A 71 -1.79 -6.88 -16.75
C ASN A 71 -1.71 -6.46 -15.28
N THR A 72 -1.08 -7.29 -14.44
CA THR A 72 -0.98 -7.07 -13.00
C THR A 72 0.40 -6.60 -12.55
N LYS A 73 1.36 -6.47 -13.48
CA LYS A 73 2.77 -6.22 -13.15
C LYS A 73 3.26 -4.80 -13.42
N ASN A 74 2.60 -4.06 -14.30
CA ASN A 74 3.12 -2.78 -14.78
C ASN A 74 2.64 -1.59 -13.95
N MET A 75 3.11 -0.39 -14.30
CA MET A 75 2.73 0.85 -13.63
C MET A 75 1.26 1.20 -13.83
N ASP A 76 0.67 0.83 -14.97
CA ASP A 76 -0.75 1.06 -15.22
C ASP A 76 -1.61 0.25 -14.27
N ALA A 77 -1.20 -0.98 -13.95
CA ALA A 77 -1.85 -1.80 -12.93
C ALA A 77 -1.81 -1.11 -11.55
N ALA A 78 -0.65 -0.56 -11.18
CA ALA A 78 -0.50 0.16 -9.93
C ALA A 78 -1.38 1.42 -9.87
N LYS A 79 -1.47 2.17 -10.97
CA LYS A 79 -2.37 3.32 -11.08
C LYS A 79 -3.83 2.92 -10.87
N THR A 80 -4.25 1.82 -11.49
CA THR A 80 -5.62 1.30 -11.34
C THR A 80 -5.92 0.95 -9.88
N VAL A 81 -5.00 0.29 -9.19
CA VAL A 81 -5.13 -0.04 -7.76
C VAL A 81 -5.21 1.24 -6.91
N GLY A 82 -4.39 2.25 -7.21
CA GLY A 82 -4.44 3.54 -6.55
C GLY A 82 -5.79 4.24 -6.71
N GLU A 83 -6.36 4.20 -7.91
CA GLU A 83 -7.69 4.74 -8.18
C GLU A 83 -8.77 3.97 -7.41
N MET A 84 -8.67 2.65 -7.34
CA MET A 84 -9.61 1.80 -6.61
C MET A 84 -9.64 2.14 -5.13
N ILE A 85 -8.49 2.25 -4.48
CA ILE A 85 -8.42 2.56 -3.05
C ILE A 85 -8.88 3.98 -2.76
N ALA A 86 -8.54 4.94 -3.62
CA ALA A 86 -9.00 6.32 -3.48
C ALA A 86 -10.52 6.42 -3.57
N LYS A 87 -11.13 5.66 -4.48
CA LYS A 87 -12.59 5.60 -4.62
C LYS A 87 -13.24 5.01 -3.37
N LYS A 88 -12.70 3.93 -2.82
CA LYS A 88 -13.18 3.32 -1.58
C LYS A 88 -13.10 4.30 -0.41
N ALA A 89 -11.98 5.01 -0.28
CA ALA A 89 -11.79 6.03 0.75
C ALA A 89 -12.78 7.17 0.61
N LYS A 90 -12.99 7.67 -0.60
CA LYS A 90 -13.94 8.75 -0.88
C LYS A 90 -15.37 8.37 -0.49
N THR A 91 -15.79 7.15 -0.78
CA THR A 91 -17.12 6.63 -0.41
C THR A 91 -17.34 6.69 1.10
N SER A 92 -16.28 6.46 1.89
CA SER A 92 -16.33 6.50 3.35
C SER A 92 -15.89 7.84 3.94
N LYS A 93 -15.75 8.87 3.10
CA LYS A 93 -15.38 10.24 3.50
C LYS A 93 -14.00 10.35 4.14
N ILE A 94 -13.10 9.44 3.84
CA ILE A 94 -11.69 9.51 4.24
C ILE A 94 -10.96 10.41 3.24
N LYS A 95 -10.39 11.52 3.72
CA LYS A 95 -9.75 12.53 2.86
C LYS A 95 -8.23 12.54 2.97
N THR A 96 -7.70 12.07 4.08
CA THR A 96 -6.26 12.11 4.35
C THR A 96 -5.73 10.72 4.68
N ALA A 97 -4.45 10.52 4.43
CA ALA A 97 -3.76 9.28 4.74
C ALA A 97 -2.30 9.55 5.07
N ILE A 98 -1.64 8.60 5.72
CA ILE A 98 -0.20 8.60 5.91
C ILE A 98 0.36 7.51 5.00
N PHE A 99 1.21 7.88 4.05
CA PHE A 99 1.74 6.91 3.10
C PHE A 99 2.89 6.12 3.71
N ASP A 100 2.73 4.81 3.78
CA ASP A 100 3.74 3.86 4.25
C ASP A 100 4.14 2.95 3.10
N ARG A 101 5.24 3.29 2.43
CA ARG A 101 5.80 2.47 1.35
C ARG A 101 6.60 1.27 1.85
N GLY A 102 6.71 1.09 3.16
CA GLY A 102 7.48 0.02 3.78
C GLY A 102 8.95 0.08 3.39
N ILE A 103 9.46 -1.05 2.90
CA ILE A 103 10.86 -1.18 2.49
C ILE A 103 11.12 -0.77 1.03
N TYR A 104 10.07 -0.45 0.28
CA TYR A 104 10.20 -0.17 -1.15
C TYR A 104 10.63 1.27 -1.41
N PRO A 105 11.50 1.53 -2.40
CA PRO A 105 11.81 2.91 -2.79
C PRO A 105 10.59 3.57 -3.44
N PHE A 106 10.48 4.89 -3.31
CA PHE A 106 9.41 5.66 -3.96
C PHE A 106 9.71 5.82 -5.44
N HIS A 107 9.49 4.74 -6.19
CA HIS A 107 9.84 4.63 -7.59
C HIS A 107 8.96 3.57 -8.27
N GLY A 108 8.81 3.66 -9.59
CA GLY A 108 8.10 2.68 -10.39
C GLY A 108 6.64 2.50 -9.97
N ARG A 109 6.25 1.26 -9.68
CA ARG A 109 4.86 0.91 -9.32
C ARG A 109 4.40 1.59 -8.03
N VAL A 110 5.26 1.70 -7.03
CA VAL A 110 4.90 2.34 -5.75
C VAL A 110 4.60 3.82 -5.97
N LYS A 111 5.43 4.51 -6.73
CA LYS A 111 5.21 5.92 -7.08
C LYS A 111 3.93 6.10 -7.90
N ALA A 112 3.70 5.24 -8.91
CA ALA A 112 2.51 5.30 -9.74
C ALA A 112 1.22 5.12 -8.92
N LEU A 113 1.23 4.18 -7.97
CA LEU A 113 0.11 3.96 -7.05
C LEU A 113 -0.15 5.18 -6.17
N ALA A 114 0.90 5.75 -5.57
CA ALA A 114 0.77 6.93 -4.71
C ALA A 114 0.22 8.14 -5.47
N GLU A 115 0.73 8.40 -6.67
CA GLU A 115 0.26 9.50 -7.51
C GLU A 115 -1.21 9.32 -7.91
N ALA A 116 -1.63 8.09 -8.22
CA ALA A 116 -3.02 7.78 -8.54
C ALA A 116 -3.93 7.99 -7.33
N MET A 117 -3.49 7.64 -6.13
CA MET A 117 -4.23 7.89 -4.89
C MET A 117 -4.42 9.40 -4.65
N ARG A 118 -3.38 10.19 -4.83
CA ARG A 118 -3.44 11.66 -4.71
C ARG A 118 -4.38 12.27 -5.72
N LYS A 119 -4.28 11.84 -6.96
CA LYS A 119 -5.14 12.30 -8.05
C LYS A 119 -6.61 11.94 -7.78
N GLY A 120 -6.85 10.83 -7.12
CA GLY A 120 -8.19 10.39 -6.71
C GLY A 120 -8.75 11.11 -5.49
N GLY A 121 -8.01 12.02 -4.87
CA GLY A 121 -8.48 12.87 -3.79
C GLY A 121 -7.92 12.61 -2.41
N LEU A 122 -7.03 11.64 -2.23
CA LEU A 122 -6.36 11.42 -0.94
C LEU A 122 -5.21 12.42 -0.75
N ASP A 123 -5.19 13.07 0.39
CA ASP A 123 -4.16 14.02 0.77
C ASP A 123 -3.11 13.36 1.65
N PHE A 124 -1.89 13.40 1.19
CA PHE A 124 -0.74 12.91 1.96
C PHE A 124 0.58 13.42 1.37
#